data_6bfe8b9e115412924803a95b0d5a912b
#
_entry.id   6bfe8b9e115412924803a95b0d5a912b
#
_cell.length_a   1.000
_cell.length_b   1.000
_cell.length_c   1.000
_cell.angle_alpha   90.00
_cell.angle_beta   90.00
_cell.angle_gamma   90.00
#
_symmetry.space_group_name_H-M   'P 1'
#
loop_
_entity.id
_entity.type
_entity.pdbx_description
1 polymer ?
#
loop_
_entity_poly.entity_id
_entity_poly.type
_entity_poly.pdbx_seq_one_letter_code
_entity_poly.pdbx_strand_id
1 'polypeptide(L)'
;MSEKFKKLISSESFIIGFACFTLLLVRYFWQGVAYYPQMDDYIQYHNYASFYGSLGAAIENLGLLRARPLAGVMDIAVWSKLWGNMYIAVMIISALYVASGMLFKNVFEKYFKMSDIFLVIYLLSPFFFEAVYWVSASSRIVVGLFFAALALYLFQLYFEKNSKIMLAASFLVQLIAFCFYEQAMVISITVTMFIGIFRFIKKDKRCFTAFTTFINVVLYYLITNIQSSSTLYDSRMKIVLPFMGKGFIGNFRNSLNQYIEIFTDGFINIGTKGFVKGLTITQNLNGIIALVVTLLLCALFIMVAVRFKDGDNEDKKFGLFFAIPVAFLILLAPLTPFFVIENAYIPMRNGMMAMLGLAMLVDVVVSKALKNRKAVGVICAVMVFCFTVSAFSELDTYRQSYLEDMKLVAAAADAEITENTAIIGIDEHWIKDQNFMYKEHVSATSGSPWSLTGMLRCYTKNQQIPIVTPISSDVPYMSWSYDSKKLSNFDTVYHYVDNDLIKLEYIQTDDKTYELTHDGQPYAKMYDEEGRGVFEIYDK
;
A
#
# COMPACT_ATOMS: atom_id res chain seq x y z
N MET A 1 35.17 -17.48 -0.01
CA MET A 1 34.03 -16.92 0.75
C MET A 1 34.43 -16.78 2.21
N SER A 2 34.36 -15.58 2.82
CA SER A 2 34.86 -15.37 4.20
C SER A 2 34.03 -16.19 5.20
N GLU A 3 34.66 -16.62 6.33
CA GLU A 3 33.95 -17.37 7.39
C GLU A 3 32.75 -16.58 7.96
N LYS A 4 32.87 -15.26 8.04
CA LYS A 4 31.77 -14.37 8.46
C LYS A 4 30.59 -14.48 7.52
N PHE A 5 30.80 -14.55 6.20
CA PHE A 5 29.74 -14.68 5.21
C PHE A 5 29.09 -16.07 5.27
N LYS A 6 29.85 -17.15 5.46
CA LYS A 6 29.30 -18.50 5.69
C LYS A 6 28.43 -18.55 6.93
N LYS A 7 28.88 -17.93 8.04
CA LYS A 7 28.11 -17.85 9.29
C LYS A 7 26.81 -17.03 9.14
N LEU A 8 26.84 -15.96 8.35
CA LEU A 8 25.64 -15.17 8.04
C LEU A 8 24.61 -15.98 7.27
N ILE A 9 24.99 -16.60 6.15
CA ILE A 9 24.10 -17.39 5.29
C ILE A 9 23.50 -18.60 6.05
N SER A 10 24.26 -19.18 6.98
CA SER A 10 23.77 -20.30 7.80
C SER A 10 22.95 -19.88 9.03
N SER A 11 22.74 -18.57 9.25
CA SER A 11 21.92 -18.10 10.36
C SER A 11 20.42 -18.32 10.10
N GLU A 12 19.68 -18.64 11.14
CA GLU A 12 18.23 -18.82 11.09
C GLU A 12 17.53 -17.62 10.44
N SER A 13 17.82 -16.42 10.93
CA SER A 13 17.20 -15.20 10.46
C SER A 13 17.43 -14.95 8.96
N PHE A 14 18.62 -15.27 8.44
CA PHE A 14 18.90 -15.13 7.01
C PHE A 14 18.08 -16.11 6.18
N ILE A 15 18.02 -17.39 6.62
CA ILE A 15 17.26 -18.43 5.91
C ILE A 15 15.77 -18.08 5.85
N ILE A 16 15.19 -17.67 6.98
CA ILE A 16 13.77 -17.25 7.06
C ILE A 16 13.52 -15.98 6.23
N GLY A 17 14.39 -14.97 6.35
CA GLY A 17 14.29 -13.76 5.53
C GLY A 17 14.34 -14.05 4.04
N PHE A 18 15.25 -14.92 3.60
CA PHE A 18 15.36 -15.34 2.20
C PHE A 18 14.13 -16.14 1.75
N ALA A 19 13.59 -17.01 2.60
CA ALA A 19 12.35 -17.74 2.32
C ALA A 19 11.15 -16.79 2.17
N CYS A 20 11.00 -15.80 3.05
CA CYS A 20 9.97 -14.77 2.94
C CYS A 20 10.13 -13.94 1.65
N PHE A 21 11.35 -13.54 1.31
CA PHE A 21 11.61 -12.83 0.05
C PHE A 21 11.20 -13.67 -1.17
N THR A 22 11.61 -14.94 -1.19
CA THR A 22 11.25 -15.85 -2.28
C THR A 22 9.72 -16.04 -2.38
N LEU A 23 9.02 -16.17 -1.24
CA LEU A 23 7.56 -16.27 -1.20
C LEU A 23 6.89 -15.01 -1.74
N LEU A 24 7.39 -13.81 -1.44
CA LEU A 24 6.89 -12.57 -2.02
C LEU A 24 7.04 -12.56 -3.54
N LEU A 25 8.20 -12.99 -4.06
CA LEU A 25 8.40 -13.07 -5.50
C LEU A 25 7.49 -14.13 -6.15
N VAL A 26 7.30 -15.29 -5.53
CA VAL A 26 6.35 -16.32 -5.98
C VAL A 26 4.93 -15.74 -6.05
N ARG A 27 4.50 -14.97 -5.02
CA ARG A 27 3.17 -14.35 -5.00
C ARG A 27 2.94 -13.36 -6.13
N TYR A 28 3.97 -12.58 -6.48
CA TYR A 28 3.86 -11.52 -7.46
C TYR A 28 4.13 -11.95 -8.90
N PHE A 29 4.81 -13.09 -9.09
CA PHE A 29 5.29 -13.51 -10.41
C PHE A 29 4.84 -14.92 -10.81
N TRP A 30 3.88 -15.53 -10.13
CA TRP A 30 3.44 -16.89 -10.45
C TRP A 30 2.76 -17.00 -11.82
N GLN A 31 2.21 -15.91 -12.35
CA GLN A 31 1.62 -15.84 -13.69
C GLN A 31 2.61 -15.36 -14.77
N GLY A 32 3.86 -15.14 -14.40
CA GLY A 32 4.91 -14.60 -15.27
C GLY A 32 5.56 -13.36 -14.65
N VAL A 33 6.76 -13.00 -15.13
CA VAL A 33 7.50 -11.82 -14.66
C VAL A 33 6.89 -10.57 -15.31
N ALA A 34 5.80 -10.10 -14.74
CA ALA A 34 5.08 -8.92 -15.19
C ALA A 34 4.64 -8.08 -13.98
N TYR A 35 4.43 -6.80 -14.19
CA TYR A 35 3.80 -5.87 -13.27
C TYR A 35 2.53 -5.33 -13.91
N TYR A 36 1.48 -5.21 -13.12
CA TYR A 36 0.19 -4.67 -13.54
C TYR A 36 0.01 -3.29 -12.92
N PRO A 37 0.39 -2.20 -13.61
CA PRO A 37 0.31 -0.85 -13.09
C PRO A 37 -1.10 -0.47 -12.66
N GLN A 38 -1.20 0.32 -11.59
CA GLN A 38 -2.45 0.77 -11.03
C GLN A 38 -2.47 2.29 -10.91
N MET A 39 -3.59 2.90 -11.17
CA MET A 39 -3.92 4.30 -10.90
C MET A 39 -2.72 5.29 -10.94
N ASP A 40 -2.19 5.65 -9.77
CA ASP A 40 -1.10 6.65 -9.62
C ASP A 40 0.24 6.21 -10.26
N ASP A 41 0.44 4.94 -10.58
CA ASP A 41 1.63 4.50 -11.30
C ASP A 41 1.75 5.22 -12.66
N TYR A 42 0.64 5.38 -13.36
CA TYR A 42 0.61 6.05 -14.65
C TYR A 42 0.89 7.56 -14.55
N ILE A 43 0.56 8.15 -13.40
CA ILE A 43 0.83 9.56 -13.15
C ILE A 43 2.29 9.77 -12.77
N GLN A 44 2.76 9.04 -11.75
CA GLN A 44 4.07 9.26 -11.17
C GLN A 44 5.22 8.87 -12.09
N TYR A 45 5.08 7.74 -12.79
CA TYR A 45 6.18 7.17 -13.55
C TYR A 45 6.22 7.66 -14.99
N HIS A 46 5.11 8.06 -15.55
CA HIS A 46 5.05 8.50 -16.94
C HIS A 46 4.67 9.96 -17.10
N ASN A 47 3.56 10.42 -16.54
CA ASN A 47 3.10 11.79 -16.72
C ASN A 47 4.03 12.81 -16.07
N TYR A 48 4.45 12.58 -14.81
CA TYR A 48 5.22 13.58 -14.08
C TYR A 48 6.67 13.61 -14.49
N ALA A 49 7.30 12.46 -14.68
CA ALA A 49 8.74 12.41 -14.95
C ALA A 49 9.11 12.65 -16.41
N SER A 50 8.23 12.33 -17.36
CA SER A 50 8.54 12.44 -18.78
C SER A 50 8.38 13.84 -19.35
N PHE A 51 7.61 14.73 -18.69
CA PHE A 51 7.43 16.11 -19.15
C PHE A 51 8.66 17.00 -18.92
N TYR A 52 9.53 16.62 -18.00
CA TYR A 52 10.61 17.49 -17.55
C TYR A 52 11.97 16.90 -17.87
N GLY A 53 12.81 17.66 -18.57
CA GLY A 53 14.13 17.22 -18.99
C GLY A 53 15.14 17.03 -17.86
N SER A 54 14.84 17.52 -16.64
CA SER A 54 15.69 17.37 -15.47
C SER A 54 14.90 17.18 -14.18
N LEU A 55 15.54 16.60 -13.17
CA LEU A 55 14.96 16.47 -11.82
C LEU A 55 14.61 17.84 -11.23
N GLY A 56 15.46 18.85 -11.43
CA GLY A 56 15.20 20.20 -10.92
C GLY A 56 13.96 20.82 -11.53
N ALA A 57 13.80 20.74 -12.85
CA ALA A 57 12.62 21.24 -13.57
C ALA A 57 11.35 20.47 -13.15
N ALA A 58 11.43 19.15 -12.93
CA ALA A 58 10.32 18.37 -12.45
C ALA A 58 9.89 18.81 -11.03
N ILE A 59 10.83 19.00 -10.11
CA ILE A 59 10.56 19.48 -8.75
C ILE A 59 9.96 20.90 -8.77
N GLU A 60 10.47 21.79 -9.60
CA GLU A 60 9.99 23.17 -9.71
C GLU A 60 8.53 23.24 -10.19
N ASN A 61 8.17 22.43 -11.17
CA ASN A 61 6.85 22.48 -11.79
C ASN A 61 5.79 21.61 -11.12
N LEU A 62 6.17 20.43 -10.63
CA LEU A 62 5.24 19.50 -9.97
C LEU A 62 5.11 19.75 -8.48
N GLY A 63 6.10 20.38 -7.88
CA GLY A 63 6.30 20.42 -6.46
C GLY A 63 6.65 19.02 -5.90
N LEU A 64 7.31 18.99 -4.77
CA LEU A 64 7.41 17.77 -3.99
C LEU A 64 6.14 17.59 -3.19
N LEU A 65 5.75 16.35 -2.95
CA LEU A 65 4.66 16.06 -2.02
C LEU A 65 5.01 16.68 -0.68
N ARG A 66 4.28 17.72 -0.26
CA ARG A 66 4.61 18.52 0.93
C ARG A 66 4.86 17.66 2.16
N ALA A 67 3.98 16.68 2.41
CA ALA A 67 4.11 15.78 3.54
C ALA A 67 5.15 14.66 3.34
N ARG A 68 5.63 14.42 2.10
CA ARG A 68 6.49 13.28 1.74
C ARG A 68 7.59 13.69 0.77
N PRO A 69 8.45 14.65 1.15
CA PRO A 69 9.38 15.28 0.22
C PRO A 69 10.39 14.29 -0.39
N LEU A 70 10.94 13.36 0.40
CA LEU A 70 11.88 12.37 -0.11
C LEU A 70 11.20 11.31 -0.98
N ALA A 71 9.96 10.94 -0.67
CA ALA A 71 9.20 10.04 -1.53
C ALA A 71 8.99 10.65 -2.92
N GLY A 72 8.60 11.93 -3.00
CA GLY A 72 8.46 12.64 -4.28
C GLY A 72 9.77 12.70 -5.07
N VAL A 73 10.89 12.97 -4.42
CA VAL A 73 12.22 12.93 -5.07
C VAL A 73 12.53 11.54 -5.62
N MET A 74 12.29 10.49 -4.84
CA MET A 74 12.54 9.11 -5.26
C MET A 74 11.60 8.66 -6.37
N ASP A 75 10.33 9.08 -6.34
CA ASP A 75 9.37 8.81 -7.41
C ASP A 75 9.89 9.34 -8.76
N ILE A 76 10.39 10.58 -8.79
CA ILE A 76 10.91 11.21 -10.01
C ILE A 76 12.29 10.67 -10.41
N ALA A 77 13.21 10.54 -9.44
CA ALA A 77 14.61 10.25 -9.74
C ALA A 77 14.92 8.77 -9.94
N VAL A 78 14.18 7.86 -9.29
CA VAL A 78 14.45 6.42 -9.24
C VAL A 78 13.32 5.62 -9.86
N TRP A 79 12.14 5.68 -9.27
CA TRP A 79 11.05 4.76 -9.65
C TRP A 79 10.54 5.03 -11.06
N SER A 80 10.42 6.30 -11.48
CA SER A 80 10.04 6.65 -12.86
C SER A 80 10.98 6.08 -13.91
N LYS A 81 12.26 5.88 -13.57
CA LYS A 81 13.25 5.33 -14.51
C LYS A 81 13.08 3.81 -14.73
N LEU A 82 12.31 3.17 -13.87
CA LEU A 82 11.98 1.75 -14.00
C LEU A 82 10.69 1.50 -14.79
N TRP A 83 10.04 2.56 -15.34
CA TRP A 83 8.88 2.36 -16.19
C TRP A 83 9.21 1.43 -17.36
N GLY A 84 8.34 0.46 -17.62
CA GLY A 84 8.62 -0.64 -18.56
C GLY A 84 9.33 -1.86 -17.93
N ASN A 85 9.96 -1.70 -16.76
CA ASN A 85 10.62 -2.75 -15.99
C ASN A 85 10.21 -2.70 -14.50
N MET A 86 8.97 -2.34 -14.22
CA MET A 86 8.43 -2.15 -12.86
C MET A 86 8.51 -3.39 -11.98
N TYR A 87 8.61 -4.59 -12.56
CA TYR A 87 8.89 -5.81 -11.81
C TYR A 87 10.20 -5.72 -11.00
N ILE A 88 11.20 -4.95 -11.49
CA ILE A 88 12.44 -4.68 -10.73
C ILE A 88 12.14 -3.83 -9.49
N ALA A 89 11.26 -2.82 -9.63
CA ALA A 89 10.82 -2.02 -8.48
C ALA A 89 10.14 -2.90 -7.42
N VAL A 90 9.24 -3.81 -7.82
CA VAL A 90 8.58 -4.78 -6.93
C VAL A 90 9.61 -5.66 -6.21
N MET A 91 10.64 -6.13 -6.91
CA MET A 91 11.73 -6.94 -6.30
C MET A 91 12.52 -6.15 -5.26
N ILE A 92 12.90 -4.90 -5.57
CA ILE A 92 13.64 -4.03 -4.65
C ILE A 92 12.78 -3.72 -3.42
N ILE A 93 11.53 -3.34 -3.61
CA ILE A 93 10.58 -3.03 -2.54
C ILE A 93 10.35 -4.26 -1.66
N SER A 94 10.19 -5.45 -2.26
CA SER A 94 10.06 -6.71 -1.52
C SER A 94 11.29 -7.01 -0.65
N ALA A 95 12.50 -6.75 -1.17
CA ALA A 95 13.74 -6.90 -0.39
C ALA A 95 13.80 -5.92 0.79
N LEU A 96 13.43 -4.65 0.59
CA LEU A 96 13.35 -3.64 1.65
C LEU A 96 12.29 -4.00 2.69
N TYR A 97 11.17 -4.57 2.26
CA TYR A 97 10.10 -5.02 3.16
C TYR A 97 10.57 -6.15 4.06
N VAL A 98 11.20 -7.17 3.50
CA VAL A 98 11.80 -8.27 4.28
C VAL A 98 12.88 -7.74 5.23
N ALA A 99 13.75 -6.86 4.76
CA ALA A 99 14.77 -6.23 5.61
C ALA A 99 14.13 -5.46 6.77
N SER A 100 13.04 -4.72 6.55
CA SER A 100 12.31 -4.02 7.61
C SER A 100 11.77 -4.98 8.66
N GLY A 101 11.15 -6.09 8.25
CA GLY A 101 10.63 -7.12 9.17
C GLY A 101 11.73 -7.76 10.02
N MET A 102 12.87 -8.09 9.42
CA MET A 102 14.02 -8.64 10.12
C MET A 102 14.62 -7.65 11.14
N LEU A 103 14.70 -6.37 10.78
CA LEU A 103 15.17 -5.31 11.68
C LEU A 103 14.20 -5.09 12.85
N PHE A 104 12.88 -5.01 12.61
CA PHE A 104 11.89 -4.91 13.67
C PHE A 104 11.93 -6.12 14.60
N LYS A 105 11.96 -7.35 14.05
CA LYS A 105 12.10 -8.56 14.86
C LYS A 105 13.33 -8.49 15.76
N ASN A 106 14.47 -8.12 15.19
CA ASN A 106 15.73 -7.98 15.95
C ASN A 106 15.62 -6.98 17.11
N VAL A 107 14.96 -5.82 16.87
CA VAL A 107 14.72 -4.83 17.92
C VAL A 107 13.81 -5.39 19.01
N PHE A 108 12.69 -6.01 18.65
CA PHE A 108 11.73 -6.54 19.61
C PHE A 108 12.25 -7.74 20.40
N GLU A 109 13.07 -8.60 19.80
CA GLU A 109 13.72 -9.74 20.47
C GLU A 109 14.63 -9.33 21.63
N LYS A 110 15.08 -8.07 21.69
CA LYS A 110 15.85 -7.56 22.83
C LYS A 110 15.00 -7.37 24.09
N TYR A 111 13.68 -7.27 23.92
CA TYR A 111 12.74 -6.94 24.99
C TYR A 111 11.73 -8.04 25.24
N PHE A 112 11.33 -8.77 24.21
CA PHE A 112 10.28 -9.78 24.24
C PHE A 112 10.76 -11.11 23.65
N LYS A 113 10.08 -12.20 24.03
CA LYS A 113 10.27 -13.49 23.33
C LYS A 113 9.50 -13.42 22.01
N MET A 114 10.21 -13.51 20.90
CA MET A 114 9.67 -13.47 19.55
C MET A 114 9.94 -14.78 18.83
N SER A 115 9.06 -15.18 17.93
CA SER A 115 9.23 -16.32 17.04
C SER A 115 9.18 -15.89 15.56
N ASP A 116 9.21 -16.87 14.65
CA ASP A 116 9.08 -16.59 13.22
C ASP A 116 7.63 -16.29 12.79
N ILE A 117 6.64 -16.53 13.66
CA ILE A 117 5.24 -16.14 13.44
C ILE A 117 5.13 -14.64 13.16
N PHE A 118 5.92 -13.82 13.88
CA PHE A 118 6.00 -12.39 13.63
C PHE A 118 6.33 -12.08 12.17
N LEU A 119 7.38 -12.70 11.61
CA LEU A 119 7.76 -12.48 10.22
C LEU A 119 6.72 -12.97 9.23
N VAL A 120 6.14 -14.14 9.49
CA VAL A 120 5.10 -14.71 8.62
C VAL A 120 3.88 -13.79 8.54
N ILE A 121 3.38 -13.31 9.68
CA ILE A 121 2.23 -12.42 9.71
C ILE A 121 2.58 -11.06 9.09
N TYR A 122 3.70 -10.46 9.51
CA TYR A 122 4.07 -9.13 9.05
C TYR A 122 4.37 -9.09 7.55
N LEU A 123 5.11 -10.08 7.01
CA LEU A 123 5.59 -10.07 5.62
C LEU A 123 4.63 -10.76 4.64
N LEU A 124 3.94 -11.81 5.08
CA LEU A 124 3.20 -12.69 4.17
C LEU A 124 1.68 -12.58 4.30
N SER A 125 1.14 -11.75 5.19
CA SER A 125 -0.31 -11.50 5.23
C SER A 125 -0.81 -10.99 3.87
N PRO A 126 -1.89 -11.55 3.31
CA PRO A 126 -2.43 -11.11 2.02
C PRO A 126 -3.28 -9.83 2.12
N PHE A 127 -3.65 -9.40 3.33
CA PHE A 127 -4.64 -8.33 3.55
C PHE A 127 -4.22 -6.95 3.05
N PHE A 128 -2.92 -6.70 3.01
CA PHE A 128 -2.37 -5.43 2.56
C PHE A 128 -1.49 -5.62 1.33
N PHE A 129 -1.92 -6.51 0.45
CA PHE A 129 -1.26 -6.78 -0.83
C PHE A 129 -1.00 -5.49 -1.60
N GLU A 130 -1.98 -4.59 -1.66
CA GLU A 130 -1.90 -3.28 -2.28
C GLU A 130 -0.70 -2.46 -1.77
N ALA A 131 -0.46 -2.42 -0.45
CA ALA A 131 0.59 -1.62 0.16
C ALA A 131 2.01 -2.07 -0.19
N VAL A 132 2.20 -3.29 -0.68
CA VAL A 132 3.51 -3.86 -1.01
C VAL A 132 3.68 -4.04 -2.52
N TYR A 133 2.62 -4.44 -3.23
CA TYR A 133 2.65 -4.69 -4.66
C TYR A 133 2.51 -3.41 -5.49
N TRP A 134 1.54 -2.54 -5.18
CA TRP A 134 1.32 -1.30 -5.90
C TRP A 134 2.48 -0.32 -5.69
N VAL A 135 3.29 -0.10 -6.72
CA VAL A 135 4.61 0.54 -6.58
C VAL A 135 4.48 2.00 -6.15
N SER A 136 3.50 2.76 -6.63
CA SER A 136 3.31 4.15 -6.20
C SER A 136 2.92 4.29 -4.72
N ALA A 137 2.31 3.28 -4.12
CA ALA A 137 2.04 3.23 -2.70
C ALA A 137 3.25 2.67 -1.92
N SER A 138 3.78 1.54 -2.35
CA SER A 138 4.83 0.79 -1.66
C SER A 138 6.17 1.51 -1.64
N SER A 139 6.49 2.30 -2.68
CA SER A 139 7.68 3.16 -2.73
C SER A 139 7.75 4.17 -1.57
N ARG A 140 6.63 4.50 -0.98
CA ARG A 140 6.52 5.41 0.17
C ARG A 140 6.35 4.63 1.48
N ILE A 141 5.41 3.71 1.52
CA ILE A 141 5.03 2.93 2.71
C ILE A 141 6.18 2.02 3.14
N VAL A 142 6.65 1.15 2.24
CA VAL A 142 7.67 0.15 2.55
C VAL A 142 9.04 0.79 2.76
N VAL A 143 9.39 1.78 1.94
CA VAL A 143 10.68 2.50 2.10
C VAL A 143 10.69 3.29 3.40
N GLY A 144 9.58 3.96 3.75
CA GLY A 144 9.42 4.61 5.05
C GLY A 144 9.57 3.66 6.23
N LEU A 145 8.93 2.47 6.16
CA LEU A 145 9.06 1.41 7.17
C LEU A 145 10.48 0.87 7.29
N PHE A 146 11.17 0.66 6.16
CA PHE A 146 12.55 0.21 6.17
C PHE A 146 13.46 1.21 6.91
N PHE A 147 13.36 2.49 6.60
CA PHE A 147 14.15 3.50 7.28
C PHE A 147 13.76 3.66 8.76
N ALA A 148 12.47 3.53 9.11
CA ALA A 148 12.02 3.51 10.50
C ALA A 148 12.64 2.32 11.26
N ALA A 149 12.59 1.12 10.70
CA ALA A 149 13.17 -0.08 11.27
C ALA A 149 14.70 0.04 11.44
N LEU A 150 15.39 0.57 10.43
CA LEU A 150 16.83 0.82 10.46
C LEU A 150 17.20 1.84 11.54
N ALA A 151 16.45 2.92 11.66
CA ALA A 151 16.66 3.93 12.71
C ALA A 151 16.54 3.32 14.11
N LEU A 152 15.50 2.50 14.34
CA LEU A 152 15.28 1.82 15.62
C LEU A 152 16.38 0.80 15.92
N TYR A 153 16.84 0.07 14.92
CA TYR A 153 17.96 -0.85 15.06
C TYR A 153 19.26 -0.11 15.43
N LEU A 154 19.57 1.01 14.76
CA LEU A 154 20.71 1.85 15.09
C LEU A 154 20.59 2.47 16.49
N PHE A 155 19.38 2.87 16.89
CA PHE A 155 19.11 3.35 18.25
C PHE A 155 19.34 2.26 19.29
N GLN A 156 18.93 1.02 18.99
CA GLN A 156 19.25 -0.14 19.85
C GLN A 156 20.76 -0.39 19.95
N LEU A 157 21.49 -0.33 18.82
CA LEU A 157 22.95 -0.46 18.80
C LEU A 157 23.67 0.63 19.59
N TYR A 158 23.11 1.84 19.67
CA TYR A 158 23.64 2.91 20.54
C TYR A 158 23.69 2.46 22.01
N PHE A 159 22.64 1.82 22.51
CA PHE A 159 22.66 1.30 23.88
C PHE A 159 23.60 0.12 24.07
N GLU A 160 23.73 -0.76 23.08
CA GLU A 160 24.59 -1.95 23.17
C GLU A 160 26.07 -1.59 23.09
N LYS A 161 26.44 -0.70 22.17
CA LYS A 161 27.84 -0.36 21.85
C LYS A 161 28.31 0.93 22.52
N ASN A 162 27.42 1.64 23.21
CA ASN A 162 27.68 2.98 23.79
C ASN A 162 28.29 3.98 22.76
N SER A 163 27.82 3.93 21.51
CA SER A 163 28.40 4.67 20.38
C SER A 163 27.55 5.88 20.01
N LYS A 164 28.06 7.09 20.22
CA LYS A 164 27.39 8.34 19.81
C LYS A 164 27.16 8.41 18.29
N ILE A 165 28.01 7.74 17.49
CA ILE A 165 27.86 7.66 16.04
C ILE A 165 26.57 6.91 15.70
N MET A 166 26.24 5.82 16.41
CA MET A 166 25.00 5.08 16.21
C MET A 166 23.78 5.92 16.57
N LEU A 167 23.86 6.76 17.60
CA LEU A 167 22.79 7.70 17.95
C LEU A 167 22.58 8.75 16.84
N ALA A 168 23.66 9.36 16.36
CA ALA A 168 23.59 10.35 15.28
C ALA A 168 23.05 9.72 13.98
N ALA A 169 23.51 8.51 13.62
CA ALA A 169 23.02 7.77 12.47
C ALA A 169 21.53 7.42 12.62
N SER A 170 21.09 6.96 13.81
CA SER A 170 19.68 6.70 14.10
C SER A 170 18.84 7.95 13.91
N PHE A 171 19.28 9.10 14.43
CA PHE A 171 18.59 10.38 14.31
C PHE A 171 18.41 10.80 12.85
N LEU A 172 19.46 10.72 12.03
CA LEU A 172 19.40 11.07 10.61
C LEU A 172 18.48 10.12 9.82
N VAL A 173 18.62 8.81 10.04
CA VAL A 173 17.81 7.80 9.37
C VAL A 173 16.34 7.88 9.77
N GLN A 174 16.06 8.27 11.03
CA GLN A 174 14.69 8.51 11.49
C GLN A 174 14.05 9.71 10.77
N LEU A 175 14.80 10.81 10.59
CA LEU A 175 14.32 11.97 9.84
C LEU A 175 14.03 11.60 8.37
N ILE A 176 14.87 10.76 7.76
CA ILE A 176 14.62 10.21 6.42
C ILE A 176 13.29 9.45 6.41
N ALA A 177 13.04 8.56 7.37
CA ALA A 177 11.78 7.81 7.45
C ALA A 177 10.55 8.76 7.53
N PHE A 178 10.64 9.85 8.29
CA PHE A 178 9.57 10.84 8.41
C PHE A 178 9.26 11.53 7.08
N CYS A 179 10.27 11.79 6.27
CA CYS A 179 10.12 12.40 4.96
C CYS A 179 9.59 11.44 3.87
N PHE A 180 9.42 10.15 4.19
CA PHE A 180 8.80 9.17 3.28
C PHE A 180 7.32 8.96 3.56
N TYR A 181 6.92 8.77 4.83
CA TYR A 181 5.54 8.44 5.16
C TYR A 181 5.16 8.77 6.60
N GLU A 182 4.04 9.47 6.80
CA GLU A 182 3.62 9.99 8.11
C GLU A 182 3.32 8.88 9.13
N GLN A 183 2.75 7.76 8.70
CA GLN A 183 2.49 6.62 9.58
C GLN A 183 3.80 5.93 10.03
N ALA A 184 4.84 5.92 9.17
CA ALA A 184 6.17 5.42 9.54
C ALA A 184 6.80 6.32 10.62
N MET A 185 6.57 7.64 10.56
CA MET A 185 6.95 8.58 11.61
C MET A 185 6.31 8.19 12.94
N VAL A 186 5.00 7.98 12.97
CA VAL A 186 4.28 7.65 14.22
C VAL A 186 4.77 6.32 14.80
N ILE A 187 4.97 5.28 14.00
CA ILE A 187 5.54 4.01 14.44
C ILE A 187 6.93 4.21 15.03
N SER A 188 7.79 4.94 14.32
CA SER A 188 9.17 5.17 14.76
C SER A 188 9.22 5.92 16.09
N ILE A 189 8.38 6.95 16.27
CA ILE A 189 8.25 7.68 17.54
C ILE A 189 7.79 6.72 18.64
N THR A 190 6.71 5.99 18.40
CA THR A 190 6.10 5.08 19.38
C THR A 190 7.11 4.04 19.87
N VAL A 191 7.81 3.37 18.95
CA VAL A 191 8.79 2.33 19.33
C VAL A 191 10.03 2.95 19.98
N THR A 192 10.50 4.12 19.53
CA THR A 192 11.61 4.85 20.18
C THR A 192 11.28 5.18 21.64
N MET A 193 10.07 5.66 21.89
CA MET A 193 9.62 5.98 23.26
C MET A 193 9.52 4.72 24.12
N PHE A 194 9.05 3.59 23.58
CA PHE A 194 9.07 2.32 24.31
C PHE A 194 10.47 1.85 24.65
N ILE A 195 11.41 1.94 23.71
CA ILE A 195 12.82 1.64 24.02
C ILE A 195 13.32 2.53 25.16
N GLY A 196 13.01 3.83 25.13
CA GLY A 196 13.33 4.76 26.21
C GLY A 196 12.75 4.34 27.56
N ILE A 197 11.45 4.00 27.60
CA ILE A 197 10.76 3.52 28.81
C ILE A 197 11.41 2.24 29.36
N PHE A 198 11.70 1.25 28.50
CA PHE A 198 12.36 0.02 28.94
C PHE A 198 13.76 0.27 29.50
N ARG A 199 14.51 1.20 28.89
CA ARG A 199 15.83 1.61 29.42
C ARG A 199 15.71 2.34 30.74
N PHE A 200 14.69 3.17 30.91
CA PHE A 200 14.39 3.85 32.17
C PHE A 200 14.10 2.84 33.29
N ILE A 201 13.24 1.83 33.02
CA ILE A 201 12.95 0.75 33.98
C ILE A 201 14.24 0.02 34.37
N LYS A 202 15.18 -0.16 33.44
CA LYS A 202 16.51 -0.75 33.70
C LYS A 202 17.51 0.23 34.31
N LYS A 203 17.07 1.43 34.73
CA LYS A 203 17.90 2.50 35.32
C LYS A 203 19.05 2.99 34.44
N ASP A 204 18.93 2.84 33.10
CA ASP A 204 19.89 3.38 32.15
C ASP A 204 19.58 4.86 31.87
N LYS A 205 20.40 5.77 32.39
CA LYS A 205 20.22 7.23 32.23
C LYS A 205 20.18 7.70 30.78
N ARG A 206 20.73 6.92 29.85
CA ARG A 206 20.68 7.23 28.40
C ARG A 206 19.28 7.15 27.81
N CYS A 207 18.28 6.64 28.57
CA CYS A 207 16.87 6.57 28.15
C CYS A 207 16.34 7.92 27.66
N PHE A 208 16.83 9.05 28.22
CA PHE A 208 16.40 10.39 27.80
C PHE A 208 16.78 10.76 26.36
N THR A 209 17.71 10.02 25.73
CA THR A 209 18.00 10.20 24.31
C THR A 209 16.82 9.83 23.41
N ALA A 210 15.82 9.08 23.91
CA ALA A 210 14.58 8.82 23.17
C ALA A 210 13.84 10.12 22.82
N PHE A 211 13.95 11.17 23.64
CA PHE A 211 13.31 12.47 23.37
C PHE A 211 13.89 13.21 22.15
N THR A 212 15.06 12.80 21.62
CA THR A 212 15.59 13.36 20.37
C THR A 212 14.65 13.14 19.18
N THR A 213 13.76 12.15 19.27
CA THR A 213 12.73 11.91 18.23
C THR A 213 11.82 13.14 18.03
N PHE A 214 11.54 13.93 19.09
CA PHE A 214 10.73 15.14 18.97
C PHE A 214 11.47 16.28 18.24
N ILE A 215 12.80 16.30 18.29
CA ILE A 215 13.60 17.22 17.46
C ILE A 215 13.37 16.87 15.98
N ASN A 216 13.35 15.58 15.63
CA ASN A 216 13.05 15.14 14.28
C ASN A 216 11.64 15.53 13.82
N VAL A 217 10.64 15.51 14.72
CA VAL A 217 9.29 16.01 14.41
C VAL A 217 9.33 17.50 14.05
N VAL A 218 10.06 18.30 14.84
CA VAL A 218 10.21 19.75 14.56
C VAL A 218 10.94 19.96 13.23
N LEU A 219 12.04 19.24 12.98
CA LEU A 219 12.78 19.34 11.72
C LEU A 219 11.92 18.92 10.52
N TYR A 220 11.17 17.83 10.63
CA TYR A 220 10.23 17.39 9.61
C TYR A 220 9.18 18.48 9.33
N TYR A 221 8.57 19.06 10.40
CA TYR A 221 7.63 20.15 10.25
C TYR A 221 8.25 21.38 9.55
N LEU A 222 9.48 21.76 9.87
CA LEU A 222 10.18 22.84 9.19
C LEU A 222 10.41 22.51 7.72
N ILE A 223 10.89 21.31 7.40
CA ILE A 223 11.13 20.85 6.01
C ILE A 223 9.83 20.92 5.19
N THR A 224 8.73 20.43 5.74
CA THR A 224 7.44 20.40 5.03
C THR A 224 6.81 21.78 4.85
N ASN A 225 7.17 22.77 5.68
CA ASN A 225 6.67 24.14 5.56
C ASN A 225 7.53 25.07 4.68
N ILE A 226 8.77 24.67 4.33
CA ILE A 226 9.61 25.41 3.37
C ILE A 226 9.08 25.26 1.93
N GLN A 227 8.36 24.17 1.66
CA GLN A 227 7.85 23.92 0.31
C GLN A 227 6.55 24.70 0.05
N SER A 228 6.50 25.35 -1.11
CA SER A 228 5.28 25.99 -1.62
C SER A 228 4.18 24.91 -1.81
N SER A 229 2.98 25.22 -1.32
CA SER A 229 1.82 24.36 -1.34
C SER A 229 1.51 23.84 -2.76
N SER A 230 1.45 22.53 -2.95
CA SER A 230 0.69 21.96 -4.05
C SER A 230 -0.80 22.07 -3.67
N THR A 231 -1.58 22.76 -4.45
CA THR A 231 -3.00 23.03 -4.24
C THR A 231 -3.86 21.77 -4.06
N LEU A 232 -3.42 20.61 -4.55
CA LEU A 232 -4.12 19.33 -4.46
C LEU A 232 -4.24 18.76 -3.04
N TYR A 233 -3.31 19.05 -2.13
CA TYR A 233 -3.32 18.50 -0.77
C TYR A 233 -3.87 19.45 0.29
N ASP A 234 -3.86 20.75 0.06
CA ASP A 234 -4.34 21.73 1.05
C ASP A 234 -5.85 21.62 1.29
N SER A 235 -6.63 21.21 0.28
CA SER A 235 -8.07 20.99 0.43
C SER A 235 -8.44 19.74 1.25
N ARG A 236 -7.53 18.75 1.38
CA ARG A 236 -7.78 17.49 2.09
C ARG A 236 -7.32 17.50 3.54
N MET A 237 -6.60 18.53 3.99
CA MET A 237 -5.96 18.58 5.32
C MET A 237 -6.65 19.55 6.27
N LYS A 238 -7.98 19.56 6.34
CA LYS A 238 -8.62 20.25 7.43
C LYS A 238 -8.44 19.46 8.72
N ILE A 239 -7.72 20.08 9.69
CA ILE A 239 -7.39 19.44 10.96
C ILE A 239 -8.52 19.66 11.96
N VAL A 240 -8.96 18.59 12.59
CA VAL A 240 -9.95 18.58 13.67
C VAL A 240 -9.25 18.14 14.95
N LEU A 241 -9.13 19.05 15.92
CA LEU A 241 -8.45 18.76 17.17
C LEU A 241 -9.42 18.29 18.27
N PRO A 242 -8.93 17.58 19.31
CA PRO A 242 -9.78 17.03 20.38
C PRO A 242 -10.69 18.04 21.06
N PHE A 243 -10.28 19.31 21.17
CA PHE A 243 -11.08 20.38 21.77
C PHE A 243 -12.18 20.93 20.83
N MET A 244 -12.26 20.47 19.56
CA MET A 244 -13.33 20.85 18.62
C MET A 244 -14.62 20.05 18.84
N GLY A 245 -14.72 19.27 19.89
CA GLY A 245 -15.95 18.67 20.38
C GLY A 245 -16.55 17.62 19.42
N LYS A 246 -17.82 17.83 19.02
CA LYS A 246 -18.58 16.85 18.23
C LYS A 246 -17.92 16.48 16.89
N GLY A 247 -17.21 17.42 16.26
CA GLY A 247 -16.50 17.16 15.00
C GLY A 247 -15.38 16.14 15.17
N PHE A 248 -14.57 16.27 16.22
CA PHE A 248 -13.51 15.30 16.52
C PHE A 248 -14.05 13.92 16.86
N ILE A 249 -15.12 13.83 17.67
CA ILE A 249 -15.72 12.54 18.06
C ILE A 249 -16.31 11.83 16.81
N GLY A 250 -16.98 12.57 15.93
CA GLY A 250 -17.52 12.05 14.69
C GLY A 250 -16.41 11.48 13.78
N ASN A 251 -15.34 12.25 13.61
CA ASN A 251 -14.20 11.84 12.81
C ASN A 251 -13.46 10.62 13.40
N PHE A 252 -13.24 10.61 14.71
CA PHE A 252 -12.66 9.47 15.43
C PHE A 252 -13.49 8.19 15.21
N ARG A 253 -14.82 8.28 15.39
CA ARG A 253 -15.72 7.15 15.19
C ARG A 253 -15.69 6.65 13.74
N ASN A 254 -15.74 7.55 12.77
CA ASN A 254 -15.68 7.20 11.34
C ASN A 254 -14.37 6.49 11.01
N SER A 255 -13.23 7.04 11.44
CA SER A 255 -11.92 6.43 11.20
C SER A 255 -11.79 5.06 11.86
N LEU A 256 -12.29 4.91 13.09
CA LEU A 256 -12.27 3.64 13.80
C LEU A 256 -13.17 2.59 13.12
N ASN A 257 -14.35 2.96 12.64
CA ASN A 257 -15.24 2.05 11.91
C ASN A 257 -14.60 1.55 10.63
N GLN A 258 -14.01 2.44 9.80
CA GLN A 258 -13.28 2.05 8.59
C GLN A 258 -12.14 1.08 8.90
N TYR A 259 -11.43 1.30 10.00
CA TYR A 259 -10.33 0.45 10.40
C TYR A 259 -10.80 -0.92 10.88
N ILE A 260 -11.90 -0.97 11.64
CA ILE A 260 -12.54 -2.22 12.06
C ILE A 260 -12.99 -2.99 10.82
N GLU A 261 -13.66 -2.35 9.86
CA GLU A 261 -14.11 -2.97 8.61
C GLU A 261 -12.93 -3.60 7.85
N ILE A 262 -11.81 -2.86 7.66
CA ILE A 262 -10.61 -3.39 7.02
C ILE A 262 -10.09 -4.64 7.75
N PHE A 263 -10.01 -4.59 9.09
CA PHE A 263 -9.41 -5.67 9.88
C PHE A 263 -10.35 -6.84 10.15
N THR A 264 -11.67 -6.66 10.08
CA THR A 264 -12.63 -7.77 10.23
C THR A 264 -13.05 -8.32 8.87
N ASP A 265 -13.75 -7.53 8.08
CA ASP A 265 -14.34 -7.99 6.83
C ASP A 265 -13.28 -8.23 5.76
N GLY A 266 -12.29 -7.33 5.65
CA GLY A 266 -11.15 -7.51 4.75
C GLY A 266 -10.35 -8.76 5.12
N PHE A 267 -10.00 -8.92 6.41
CA PHE A 267 -9.24 -10.08 6.88
C PHE A 267 -9.98 -11.39 6.60
N ILE A 268 -11.26 -11.48 6.97
CA ILE A 268 -12.06 -12.70 6.78
C ILE A 268 -12.22 -12.99 5.29
N ASN A 269 -12.64 -12.00 4.49
CA ASN A 269 -12.95 -12.23 3.09
C ASN A 269 -11.70 -12.55 2.26
N ILE A 270 -10.61 -11.78 2.39
CA ILE A 270 -9.37 -12.06 1.66
C ILE A 270 -8.76 -13.38 2.13
N GLY A 271 -8.80 -13.65 3.45
CA GLY A 271 -8.27 -14.90 4.01
C GLY A 271 -9.05 -16.15 3.58
N THR A 272 -10.39 -16.09 3.55
CA THR A 272 -11.23 -17.26 3.24
C THR A 272 -11.58 -17.37 1.77
N LYS A 273 -12.25 -16.37 1.20
CA LYS A 273 -12.61 -16.36 -0.23
C LYS A 273 -11.35 -16.37 -1.11
N GLY A 274 -10.35 -15.55 -0.75
CA GLY A 274 -9.08 -15.51 -1.48
C GLY A 274 -8.33 -16.83 -1.46
N PHE A 275 -8.37 -17.57 -0.36
CA PHE A 275 -7.78 -18.91 -0.28
C PHE A 275 -8.48 -19.91 -1.22
N VAL A 276 -9.83 -19.97 -1.17
CA VAL A 276 -10.60 -20.86 -2.03
C VAL A 276 -10.40 -20.51 -3.51
N LYS A 277 -10.51 -19.23 -3.86
CA LYS A 277 -10.28 -18.73 -5.24
C LYS A 277 -8.83 -19.01 -5.68
N GLY A 278 -7.84 -18.78 -4.81
CA GLY A 278 -6.43 -19.05 -5.08
C GLY A 278 -6.16 -20.50 -5.44
N LEU A 279 -6.80 -21.47 -4.77
CA LEU A 279 -6.69 -22.89 -5.10
C LEU A 279 -7.30 -23.21 -6.46
N THR A 280 -8.41 -22.57 -6.85
CA THR A 280 -9.06 -22.83 -8.12
C THR A 280 -8.30 -22.27 -9.32
N ILE A 281 -7.74 -21.06 -9.20
CA ILE A 281 -7.01 -20.42 -10.31
C ILE A 281 -5.60 -20.98 -10.54
N THR A 282 -5.03 -21.70 -9.58
CA THR A 282 -3.67 -22.28 -9.67
C THR A 282 -3.63 -23.68 -10.28
N GLN A 283 -4.68 -24.12 -11.01
CA GLN A 283 -4.72 -25.43 -11.66
C GLN A 283 -3.91 -25.50 -12.96
N ASN A 284 -3.42 -24.38 -13.46
CA ASN A 284 -2.52 -24.34 -14.63
C ASN A 284 -1.06 -24.65 -14.23
N LEU A 285 -0.19 -24.89 -15.21
CA LEU A 285 1.20 -25.28 -14.99
C LEU A 285 1.96 -24.28 -14.09
N ASN A 286 1.81 -22.98 -14.34
CA ASN A 286 2.49 -21.95 -13.54
C ASN A 286 2.00 -21.95 -12.10
N GLY A 287 0.69 -22.10 -11.89
CA GLY A 287 0.08 -22.20 -10.57
C GLY A 287 0.55 -23.45 -9.81
N ILE A 288 0.62 -24.60 -10.49
CA ILE A 288 1.14 -25.85 -9.89
C ILE A 288 2.61 -25.67 -9.48
N ILE A 289 3.45 -25.07 -10.32
CA ILE A 289 4.85 -24.78 -9.98
C ILE A 289 4.92 -23.86 -8.76
N ALA A 290 4.13 -22.79 -8.72
CA ALA A 290 4.09 -21.86 -7.60
C ALA A 290 3.63 -22.56 -6.30
N LEU A 291 2.64 -23.44 -6.35
CA LEU A 291 2.20 -24.26 -5.21
C LEU A 291 3.30 -25.20 -4.73
N VAL A 292 4.00 -25.89 -5.63
CA VAL A 292 5.12 -26.78 -5.29
C VAL A 292 6.24 -25.99 -4.59
N VAL A 293 6.63 -24.84 -5.15
CA VAL A 293 7.65 -23.98 -4.52
C VAL A 293 7.18 -23.50 -3.14
N THR A 294 5.91 -23.12 -3.00
CA THR A 294 5.32 -22.73 -1.72
C THR A 294 5.41 -23.88 -0.69
N LEU A 295 5.06 -25.11 -1.08
CA LEU A 295 5.14 -26.29 -0.21
C LEU A 295 6.58 -26.61 0.20
N LEU A 296 7.54 -26.46 -0.70
CA LEU A 296 8.97 -26.62 -0.37
C LEU A 296 9.44 -25.58 0.65
N LEU A 297 8.98 -24.33 0.51
CA LEU A 297 9.29 -23.27 1.48
C LEU A 297 8.56 -23.50 2.82
N CYS A 298 7.33 -24.02 2.82
CA CYS A 298 6.66 -24.47 4.06
C CYS A 298 7.48 -25.54 4.79
N ALA A 299 7.99 -26.54 4.06
CA ALA A 299 8.86 -27.56 4.62
C ALA A 299 10.16 -26.95 5.20
N LEU A 300 10.70 -25.91 4.55
CA LEU A 300 11.87 -25.19 5.06
C LEU A 300 11.60 -24.52 6.42
N PHE A 301 10.42 -23.90 6.64
CA PHE A 301 10.06 -23.33 7.94
C PHE A 301 10.02 -24.41 9.03
N ILE A 302 9.47 -25.59 8.74
CA ILE A 302 9.47 -26.72 9.68
C ILE A 302 10.90 -27.19 9.96
N MET A 303 11.73 -27.34 8.92
CA MET A 303 13.13 -27.78 9.06
C MET A 303 13.95 -26.79 9.90
N VAL A 304 13.76 -25.49 9.69
CA VAL A 304 14.45 -24.45 10.48
C VAL A 304 14.02 -24.54 11.94
N ALA A 305 12.75 -24.67 12.22
CA ALA A 305 12.24 -24.81 13.59
C ALA A 305 12.75 -26.08 14.30
N VAL A 306 13.07 -27.14 13.56
CA VAL A 306 13.67 -28.38 14.14
C VAL A 306 15.18 -28.22 14.34
N ARG A 307 15.88 -27.55 13.43
CA ARG A 307 17.34 -27.46 13.42
C ARG A 307 17.89 -26.49 14.46
N PHE A 308 17.24 -25.34 14.61
CA PHE A 308 17.71 -24.30 15.52
C PHE A 308 17.03 -24.44 16.89
N LYS A 309 17.84 -24.37 17.97
CA LYS A 309 17.35 -24.42 19.35
C LYS A 309 17.09 -23.03 19.87
N ASP A 310 16.15 -22.90 20.79
CA ASP A 310 15.93 -21.63 21.50
C ASP A 310 17.22 -21.25 22.26
N GLY A 311 17.62 -19.99 22.13
CA GLY A 311 18.72 -19.47 22.95
C GLY A 311 18.26 -19.27 24.40
N ASP A 312 19.08 -19.69 25.36
CA ASP A 312 18.80 -19.68 26.81
C ASP A 312 18.67 -18.29 27.48
N ASN A 313 18.35 -17.23 26.72
CA ASN A 313 18.25 -15.87 27.26
C ASN A 313 16.84 -15.48 27.73
N GLU A 314 16.11 -16.40 28.42
CA GLU A 314 14.75 -16.10 28.91
C GLU A 314 14.71 -15.11 30.11
N ASP A 315 15.74 -15.09 30.94
CA ASP A 315 15.71 -14.38 32.24
C ASP A 315 15.71 -12.85 32.19
N LYS A 316 15.80 -12.24 31.02
CA LYS A 316 15.91 -10.77 30.86
C LYS A 316 14.81 -10.12 30.06
N LYS A 317 13.83 -10.88 29.56
CA LYS A 317 12.77 -10.39 28.69
C LYS A 317 11.53 -10.00 29.50
N PHE A 318 10.85 -8.94 29.04
CA PHE A 318 9.58 -8.53 29.64
C PHE A 318 8.48 -9.55 29.31
N GLY A 319 7.61 -9.80 30.30
CA GLY A 319 6.51 -10.74 30.15
C GLY A 319 5.33 -10.19 29.36
N LEU A 320 4.28 -11.01 29.19
CA LEU A 320 3.04 -10.66 28.48
C LEU A 320 2.39 -9.36 28.97
N PHE A 321 2.47 -9.09 30.27
CA PHE A 321 1.90 -7.88 30.88
C PHE A 321 2.41 -6.59 30.23
N PHE A 322 3.66 -6.57 29.77
CA PHE A 322 4.23 -5.44 29.03
C PHE A 322 4.11 -5.61 27.52
N ALA A 323 4.23 -6.83 27.00
CA ALA A 323 4.26 -7.08 25.58
C ALA A 323 2.91 -6.79 24.90
N ILE A 324 1.78 -7.20 25.52
CA ILE A 324 0.45 -6.99 24.96
C ILE A 324 0.09 -5.49 24.84
N PRO A 325 0.21 -4.66 25.88
CA PRO A 325 -0.03 -3.21 25.74
C PRO A 325 0.86 -2.54 24.70
N VAL A 326 2.14 -2.91 24.62
CA VAL A 326 3.07 -2.37 23.62
C VAL A 326 2.64 -2.74 22.21
N ALA A 327 2.32 -4.01 21.96
CA ALA A 327 1.84 -4.48 20.66
C ALA A 327 0.53 -3.78 20.26
N PHE A 328 -0.39 -3.61 21.21
CA PHE A 328 -1.66 -2.93 20.97
C PHE A 328 -1.48 -1.44 20.67
N LEU A 329 -0.56 -0.77 21.36
CA LEU A 329 -0.23 0.64 21.05
C LEU A 329 0.44 0.77 19.68
N ILE A 330 1.32 -0.15 19.28
CA ILE A 330 1.91 -0.17 17.93
C ILE A 330 0.83 -0.44 16.86
N LEU A 331 -0.16 -1.29 17.17
CA LEU A 331 -1.30 -1.55 16.29
C LEU A 331 -2.15 -0.29 16.06
N LEU A 332 -2.40 0.50 17.11
CA LEU A 332 -3.25 1.69 17.04
C LEU A 332 -2.51 2.96 16.61
N ALA A 333 -1.20 3.04 16.83
CA ALA A 333 -0.42 4.24 16.54
C ALA A 333 -0.59 4.76 15.10
N PRO A 334 -0.58 3.92 14.05
CA PRO A 334 -0.78 4.36 12.67
C PRO A 334 -2.13 4.98 12.36
N LEU A 335 -3.13 4.80 13.24
CA LEU A 335 -4.45 5.43 13.10
C LEU A 335 -4.47 6.90 13.52
N THR A 336 -3.53 7.31 14.36
CA THR A 336 -3.58 8.63 15.00
C THR A 336 -3.63 9.80 14.01
N PRO A 337 -2.95 9.79 12.84
CA PRO A 337 -3.10 10.85 11.86
C PRO A 337 -4.54 10.99 11.34
N PHE A 338 -5.28 9.90 11.19
CA PHE A 338 -6.65 9.91 10.67
C PHE A 338 -7.67 10.45 11.68
N PHE A 339 -7.38 10.40 12.97
CA PHE A 339 -8.27 10.96 13.98
C PHE A 339 -8.34 12.49 13.91
N VAL A 340 -7.29 13.12 13.42
CA VAL A 340 -7.17 14.60 13.36
C VAL A 340 -7.40 15.17 11.96
N ILE A 341 -7.69 14.35 10.96
CA ILE A 341 -8.01 14.77 9.60
C ILE A 341 -9.54 14.70 9.41
N GLU A 342 -10.18 15.82 9.03
CA GLU A 342 -11.61 15.85 8.78
C GLU A 342 -11.99 14.93 7.62
N ASN A 343 -13.06 14.14 7.79
CA ASN A 343 -13.54 13.17 6.80
C ASN A 343 -12.45 12.22 6.30
N ALA A 344 -11.64 11.71 7.24
CA ALA A 344 -10.54 10.83 6.92
C ALA A 344 -11.00 9.63 6.08
N TYR A 345 -10.32 9.44 4.96
CA TYR A 345 -10.48 8.32 4.05
C TYR A 345 -9.32 7.35 4.26
N ILE A 346 -9.62 6.11 4.68
CA ILE A 346 -8.62 5.11 5.00
C ILE A 346 -8.69 4.00 3.94
N PRO A 347 -7.85 4.02 2.89
CA PRO A 347 -7.73 2.91 1.96
C PRO A 347 -7.04 1.71 2.63
N MET A 348 -7.21 0.52 2.07
CA MET A 348 -6.66 -0.72 2.65
C MET A 348 -5.15 -0.64 2.88
N ARG A 349 -4.39 -0.07 1.95
CA ARG A 349 -2.94 0.09 2.07
C ARG A 349 -2.47 0.78 3.36
N ASN A 350 -3.29 1.65 3.92
CA ASN A 350 -2.96 2.35 5.16
C ASN A 350 -3.07 1.46 6.41
N GLY A 351 -3.78 0.34 6.33
CA GLY A 351 -3.84 -0.66 7.39
C GLY A 351 -2.54 -1.47 7.55
N MET A 352 -1.69 -1.51 6.50
CA MET A 352 -0.45 -2.30 6.52
C MET A 352 0.50 -1.92 7.67
N MET A 353 0.57 -0.65 8.01
CA MET A 353 1.42 -0.17 9.11
C MET A 353 1.03 -0.77 10.46
N ALA A 354 -0.25 -1.06 10.67
CA ALA A 354 -0.77 -1.69 11.89
C ALA A 354 -0.41 -3.18 11.99
N MET A 355 -0.07 -3.83 10.86
CA MET A 355 0.37 -5.23 10.87
C MET A 355 1.59 -5.47 11.74
N LEU A 356 2.42 -4.45 11.95
CA LEU A 356 3.56 -4.55 12.86
C LEU A 356 3.11 -4.89 14.30
N GLY A 357 2.10 -4.16 14.79
CA GLY A 357 1.52 -4.39 16.11
C GLY A 357 0.73 -5.69 16.18
N LEU A 358 -0.05 -6.02 15.14
CA LEU A 358 -0.81 -7.26 15.06
C LEU A 358 0.11 -8.48 15.03
N ALA A 359 1.14 -8.45 14.20
CA ALA A 359 2.13 -9.54 14.12
C ALA A 359 2.83 -9.77 15.47
N MET A 360 3.22 -8.68 16.16
CA MET A 360 3.80 -8.74 17.49
C MET A 360 2.80 -9.31 18.51
N LEU A 361 1.55 -8.87 18.50
CA LEU A 361 0.51 -9.31 19.42
C LEU A 361 0.26 -10.83 19.29
N VAL A 362 0.04 -11.29 18.06
CA VAL A 362 -0.21 -12.73 17.80
C VAL A 362 1.02 -13.55 18.15
N ASP A 363 2.21 -13.12 17.75
CA ASP A 363 3.45 -13.87 18.02
C ASP A 363 3.71 -14.04 19.52
N VAL A 364 3.58 -12.97 20.31
CA VAL A 364 3.82 -13.00 21.75
C VAL A 364 2.80 -13.92 22.47
N VAL A 365 1.52 -13.89 22.05
CA VAL A 365 0.48 -14.76 22.61
C VAL A 365 0.73 -16.23 22.25
N VAL A 366 1.00 -16.51 20.97
CA VAL A 366 1.23 -17.90 20.50
C VAL A 366 2.53 -18.46 21.06
N SER A 367 3.61 -17.66 21.08
CA SER A 367 4.91 -18.09 21.66
C SER A 367 4.83 -18.38 23.16
N LYS A 368 3.89 -17.77 23.87
CA LYS A 368 3.63 -18.11 25.27
C LYS A 368 2.81 -19.37 25.43
N ALA A 369 1.79 -19.56 24.58
CA ALA A 369 0.93 -20.74 24.60
C ALA A 369 1.67 -22.00 24.14
N LEU A 370 2.53 -21.87 23.13
CA LEU A 370 3.27 -22.98 22.53
C LEU A 370 4.73 -22.95 22.98
N LYS A 371 5.10 -23.86 23.86
CA LYS A 371 6.49 -24.09 24.28
C LYS A 371 7.28 -24.91 23.26
N ASN A 372 6.59 -25.61 22.36
CA ASN A 372 7.22 -26.50 21.39
C ASN A 372 7.51 -25.76 20.08
N ARG A 373 8.79 -25.53 19.80
CA ARG A 373 9.25 -24.86 18.59
C ARG A 373 8.83 -25.57 17.29
N LYS A 374 8.74 -26.91 17.31
CA LYS A 374 8.24 -27.67 16.15
C LYS A 374 6.78 -27.32 15.83
N ALA A 375 5.95 -27.15 16.88
CA ALA A 375 4.57 -26.71 16.70
C ALA A 375 4.49 -25.31 16.11
N VAL A 376 5.37 -24.39 16.55
CA VAL A 376 5.49 -23.04 15.95
C VAL A 376 5.87 -23.13 14.46
N GLY A 377 6.84 -23.99 14.10
CA GLY A 377 7.22 -24.20 12.69
C GLY A 377 6.09 -24.74 11.82
N VAL A 378 5.27 -25.65 12.35
CA VAL A 378 4.08 -26.17 11.65
C VAL A 378 3.03 -25.06 11.46
N ILE A 379 2.78 -24.24 12.48
CA ILE A 379 1.86 -23.11 12.37
C ILE A 379 2.36 -22.10 11.32
N CYS A 380 3.65 -21.76 11.35
CA CYS A 380 4.25 -20.91 10.31
C CYS A 380 4.04 -21.50 8.92
N ALA A 381 4.27 -22.80 8.73
CA ALA A 381 4.10 -23.46 7.44
C ALA A 381 2.64 -23.40 6.95
N VAL A 382 1.66 -23.66 7.83
CA VAL A 382 0.23 -23.55 7.51
C VAL A 382 -0.13 -22.11 7.12
N MET A 383 0.31 -21.13 7.92
CA MET A 383 0.06 -19.72 7.62
C MET A 383 0.71 -19.28 6.31
N VAL A 384 1.97 -19.69 6.05
CA VAL A 384 2.67 -19.42 4.79
C VAL A 384 1.87 -19.95 3.61
N PHE A 385 1.40 -21.19 3.69
CA PHE A 385 0.59 -21.79 2.63
C PHE A 385 -0.71 -21.01 2.40
N CYS A 386 -1.51 -20.81 3.47
CA CYS A 386 -2.78 -20.11 3.35
C CYS A 386 -2.61 -18.67 2.83
N PHE A 387 -1.67 -17.92 3.37
CA PHE A 387 -1.42 -16.53 2.98
C PHE A 387 -0.90 -16.41 1.54
N THR A 388 -0.04 -17.33 1.11
CA THR A 388 0.48 -17.31 -0.25
C THR A 388 -0.59 -17.64 -1.27
N VAL A 389 -1.41 -18.66 -1.00
CA VAL A 389 -2.52 -19.04 -1.87
C VAL A 389 -3.58 -17.92 -1.95
N SER A 390 -3.93 -17.29 -0.83
CA SER A 390 -4.84 -16.13 -0.85
C SER A 390 -4.27 -14.96 -1.67
N ALA A 391 -2.96 -14.73 -1.60
CA ALA A 391 -2.32 -13.67 -2.36
C ALA A 391 -2.26 -13.95 -3.87
N PHE A 392 -2.29 -15.21 -4.31
CA PHE A 392 -2.45 -15.54 -5.74
C PHE A 392 -3.76 -15.01 -6.29
N SER A 393 -4.84 -15.11 -5.51
CA SER A 393 -6.15 -14.59 -5.88
C SER A 393 -6.15 -13.05 -5.95
N GLU A 394 -5.45 -12.37 -5.05
CA GLU A 394 -5.31 -10.91 -5.10
C GLU A 394 -4.59 -10.49 -6.39
N LEU A 395 -3.43 -11.08 -6.69
CA LEU A 395 -2.69 -10.77 -7.92
C LEU A 395 -3.54 -11.01 -9.18
N ASP A 396 -4.29 -12.10 -9.20
CA ASP A 396 -5.15 -12.43 -10.34
C ASP A 396 -6.23 -11.37 -10.55
N THR A 397 -6.82 -10.85 -9.47
CA THR A 397 -7.79 -9.76 -9.54
C THR A 397 -7.15 -8.48 -10.10
N TYR A 398 -5.93 -8.11 -9.64
CA TYR A 398 -5.16 -6.99 -10.21
C TYR A 398 -4.89 -7.18 -11.71
N ARG A 399 -4.46 -8.38 -12.09
CA ARG A 399 -4.21 -8.71 -13.50
C ARG A 399 -5.47 -8.60 -14.36
N GLN A 400 -6.59 -9.17 -13.90
CA GLN A 400 -7.86 -9.11 -14.63
C GLN A 400 -8.34 -7.66 -14.79
N SER A 401 -8.30 -6.86 -13.72
CA SER A 401 -8.65 -5.44 -13.78
C SER A 401 -7.78 -4.68 -14.80
N TYR A 402 -6.46 -4.90 -14.76
CA TYR A 402 -5.53 -4.32 -15.73
C TYR A 402 -5.86 -4.73 -17.17
N LEU A 403 -6.24 -5.98 -17.43
CA LEU A 403 -6.58 -6.43 -18.78
C LEU A 403 -7.86 -5.77 -19.32
N GLU A 404 -8.86 -5.53 -18.47
CA GLU A 404 -10.06 -4.79 -18.87
C GLU A 404 -9.73 -3.32 -19.14
N ASP A 405 -8.93 -2.67 -18.29
CA ASP A 405 -8.42 -1.32 -18.53
C ASP A 405 -7.68 -1.22 -19.88
N MET A 406 -6.87 -2.23 -20.23
CA MET A 406 -6.13 -2.23 -21.51
C MET A 406 -7.03 -2.41 -22.73
N LYS A 407 -8.15 -3.10 -22.62
CA LYS A 407 -9.14 -3.19 -23.71
C LYS A 407 -9.76 -1.82 -23.99
N LEU A 408 -10.17 -1.11 -22.93
CA LEU A 408 -10.68 0.26 -23.04
C LEU A 408 -9.63 1.20 -23.67
N VAL A 409 -8.38 1.13 -23.18
CA VAL A 409 -7.29 1.97 -23.70
C VAL A 409 -7.00 1.67 -25.17
N ALA A 410 -7.07 0.39 -25.57
CA ALA A 410 -6.92 0.01 -26.98
C ALA A 410 -8.05 0.59 -27.85
N ALA A 411 -9.31 0.49 -27.39
CA ALA A 411 -10.45 1.09 -28.07
C ALA A 411 -10.35 2.62 -28.17
N ALA A 412 -9.78 3.27 -27.13
CA ALA A 412 -9.65 4.72 -27.09
C ALA A 412 -8.41 5.26 -27.83
N ALA A 413 -7.47 4.41 -28.22
CA ALA A 413 -6.20 4.86 -28.82
C ALA A 413 -6.39 5.55 -30.17
N ASP A 414 -7.39 5.13 -30.94
CA ASP A 414 -7.72 5.66 -32.27
C ASP A 414 -8.88 6.67 -32.22
N ALA A 415 -9.43 6.95 -31.03
CA ALA A 415 -10.51 7.91 -30.86
C ALA A 415 -10.03 9.35 -30.94
N GLU A 416 -10.89 10.23 -31.45
CA GLU A 416 -10.65 11.68 -31.44
C GLU A 416 -10.82 12.24 -30.02
N ILE A 417 -9.73 12.45 -29.32
CA ILE A 417 -9.70 12.98 -27.96
C ILE A 417 -9.49 14.49 -28.00
N THR A 418 -10.50 15.23 -27.53
CA THR A 418 -10.47 16.69 -27.35
C THR A 418 -10.31 17.06 -25.87
N GLU A 419 -10.14 18.37 -25.57
CA GLU A 419 -10.01 18.86 -24.18
C GLU A 419 -11.25 18.57 -23.31
N ASN A 420 -12.41 18.35 -23.94
CA ASN A 420 -13.68 18.10 -23.27
C ASN A 420 -14.26 16.75 -23.70
N THR A 421 -13.48 15.70 -23.62
CA THR A 421 -13.94 14.33 -23.94
C THR A 421 -14.39 13.59 -22.70
N ALA A 422 -15.60 12.99 -22.77
CA ALA A 422 -16.11 12.05 -21.78
C ALA A 422 -16.27 10.64 -22.36
N ILE A 423 -16.05 9.62 -21.53
CA ILE A 423 -16.34 8.22 -21.84
C ILE A 423 -17.33 7.68 -20.82
N ILE A 424 -18.50 7.28 -21.28
CA ILE A 424 -19.56 6.67 -20.49
C ILE A 424 -19.36 5.15 -20.44
N GLY A 425 -19.87 4.49 -19.40
CA GLY A 425 -19.85 3.03 -19.28
C GLY A 425 -18.58 2.48 -18.65
N ILE A 426 -17.84 3.30 -17.90
CA ILE A 426 -16.67 2.87 -17.14
C ILE A 426 -17.07 2.57 -15.71
N ASP A 427 -16.97 1.32 -15.29
CA ASP A 427 -17.26 0.90 -13.94
C ASP A 427 -16.14 1.30 -12.97
N GLU A 428 -16.49 1.53 -11.69
CA GLU A 428 -15.49 1.73 -10.64
C GLU A 428 -14.63 0.49 -10.42
N HIS A 429 -15.24 -0.69 -10.61
CA HIS A 429 -14.57 -1.97 -10.46
C HIS A 429 -14.94 -2.89 -11.64
N TRP A 430 -13.98 -3.21 -12.50
CA TRP A 430 -14.19 -4.17 -13.59
C TRP A 430 -14.53 -5.56 -13.07
N ILE A 431 -13.88 -5.96 -11.98
CA ILE A 431 -14.05 -7.28 -11.38
C ILE A 431 -15.03 -7.19 -10.22
N LYS A 432 -16.26 -7.59 -10.44
CA LYS A 432 -17.33 -7.58 -9.40
C LYS A 432 -17.18 -8.72 -8.40
N ASP A 433 -16.54 -9.84 -8.77
CA ASP A 433 -16.26 -10.99 -7.88
C ASP A 433 -14.87 -10.88 -7.25
N GLN A 434 -14.58 -9.76 -6.61
CA GLN A 434 -13.38 -9.58 -5.80
C GLN A 434 -13.53 -10.26 -4.44
N ASN A 435 -12.39 -10.61 -3.84
CA ASN A 435 -12.40 -11.17 -2.49
C ASN A 435 -13.01 -10.20 -1.47
N PHE A 436 -12.65 -8.92 -1.59
CA PHE A 436 -13.18 -7.85 -0.76
C PHE A 436 -13.27 -6.57 -1.58
N MET A 437 -14.48 -6.07 -1.78
CA MET A 437 -14.71 -4.78 -2.42
C MET A 437 -14.69 -3.68 -1.36
N TYR A 438 -13.70 -2.81 -1.45
CA TYR A 438 -13.53 -1.74 -0.47
C TYR A 438 -12.85 -0.53 -1.13
N LYS A 439 -13.58 0.56 -1.26
CA LYS A 439 -13.05 1.84 -1.76
C LYS A 439 -12.20 1.66 -3.04
N GLU A 440 -10.97 2.16 -3.01
CA GLU A 440 -10.00 2.06 -4.13
C GLU A 440 -9.31 0.70 -4.27
N HIS A 441 -9.68 -0.31 -3.45
CA HIS A 441 -9.04 -1.61 -3.53
C HIS A 441 -9.39 -2.31 -4.85
N VAL A 442 -8.38 -2.55 -5.69
CA VAL A 442 -8.50 -3.10 -7.06
C VAL A 442 -9.61 -2.41 -7.88
N SER A 443 -9.70 -1.08 -7.77
CA SER A 443 -10.56 -0.28 -8.63
C SER A 443 -10.08 -0.30 -10.08
N ALA A 444 -10.98 -0.06 -11.01
CA ALA A 444 -10.62 0.20 -12.40
C ALA A 444 -9.70 1.43 -12.48
N THR A 445 -8.53 1.26 -13.07
CA THR A 445 -7.61 2.38 -13.25
C THR A 445 -8.19 3.44 -14.18
N SER A 446 -8.96 3.01 -15.17
CA SER A 446 -9.74 3.87 -16.08
C SER A 446 -10.85 4.65 -15.38
N GLY A 447 -11.26 4.25 -14.20
CA GLY A 447 -12.31 4.90 -13.44
C GLY A 447 -11.98 6.33 -12.95
N SER A 448 -10.77 6.83 -13.15
CA SER A 448 -10.35 8.19 -12.74
C SER A 448 -9.77 8.99 -13.90
N PRO A 449 -10.08 10.31 -14.04
CA PRO A 449 -9.63 11.11 -15.19
C PRO A 449 -8.12 11.13 -15.36
N TRP A 450 -7.39 11.29 -14.26
CA TRP A 450 -5.91 11.37 -14.31
C TRP A 450 -5.28 10.04 -14.71
N SER A 451 -5.76 8.92 -14.19
CA SER A 451 -5.18 7.60 -14.47
C SER A 451 -5.58 7.08 -15.84
N LEU A 452 -6.83 7.26 -16.26
CA LEU A 452 -7.27 6.97 -17.63
C LEU A 452 -6.43 7.76 -18.67
N THR A 453 -6.30 9.07 -18.46
CA THR A 453 -5.45 9.91 -19.32
C THR A 453 -4.00 9.45 -19.29
N GLY A 454 -3.48 9.09 -18.11
CA GLY A 454 -2.14 8.53 -17.96
C GLY A 454 -1.93 7.24 -18.73
N MET A 455 -2.90 6.31 -18.67
CA MET A 455 -2.86 5.08 -19.46
C MET A 455 -2.84 5.34 -20.96
N LEU A 456 -3.74 6.21 -21.45
CA LEU A 456 -3.79 6.60 -22.87
C LEU A 456 -2.46 7.19 -23.33
N ARG A 457 -1.88 8.11 -22.57
CA ARG A 457 -0.56 8.70 -22.87
C ARG A 457 0.56 7.66 -22.90
N CYS A 458 0.54 6.71 -21.97
CA CYS A 458 1.52 5.62 -21.92
C CYS A 458 1.40 4.67 -23.10
N TYR A 459 0.18 4.28 -23.44
CA TYR A 459 -0.11 3.33 -24.50
C TYR A 459 0.21 3.91 -25.88
N THR A 460 -0.27 5.13 -26.16
CA THR A 460 -0.06 5.80 -27.44
C THR A 460 1.31 6.47 -27.54
N LYS A 461 2.05 6.59 -26.43
CA LYS A 461 3.29 7.38 -26.30
C LYS A 461 3.10 8.86 -26.67
N ASN A 462 1.88 9.35 -26.55
CA ASN A 462 1.51 10.74 -26.81
C ASN A 462 1.19 11.48 -25.50
N GLN A 463 2.10 12.36 -25.08
CA GLN A 463 1.97 13.14 -23.84
C GLN A 463 1.00 14.32 -23.98
N GLN A 464 0.57 14.65 -25.21
CA GLN A 464 -0.31 15.78 -25.49
C GLN A 464 -1.81 15.43 -25.40
N ILE A 465 -2.15 14.15 -25.17
CA ILE A 465 -3.55 13.76 -24.98
C ILE A 465 -4.15 14.56 -23.83
N PRO A 466 -5.25 15.31 -24.07
CA PRO A 466 -5.96 16.07 -23.04
C PRO A 466 -6.57 15.15 -21.98
N ILE A 467 -7.05 15.73 -20.88
CA ILE A 467 -7.71 14.98 -19.81
C ILE A 467 -9.03 14.42 -20.31
N VAL A 468 -9.17 13.11 -20.23
CA VAL A 468 -10.41 12.36 -20.53
C VAL A 468 -11.16 12.11 -19.23
N THR A 469 -12.46 12.36 -19.23
CA THR A 469 -13.31 12.18 -18.05
C THR A 469 -14.13 10.89 -18.19
N PRO A 470 -13.91 9.87 -17.33
CA PRO A 470 -14.79 8.71 -17.27
C PRO A 470 -16.10 9.07 -16.56
N ILE A 471 -17.20 8.51 -17.01
CA ILE A 471 -18.53 8.60 -16.40
C ILE A 471 -18.99 7.20 -16.04
N SER A 472 -19.20 6.95 -14.76
CA SER A 472 -19.70 5.69 -14.24
C SER A 472 -21.23 5.70 -14.15
N SER A 473 -21.85 4.54 -14.41
CA SER A 473 -23.26 4.29 -14.14
C SER A 473 -23.52 3.65 -12.77
N ASP A 474 -22.50 3.10 -12.13
CA ASP A 474 -22.63 2.26 -10.95
C ASP A 474 -22.61 3.05 -9.63
N VAL A 475 -21.78 4.08 -9.56
CA VAL A 475 -21.51 4.82 -8.33
C VAL A 475 -21.47 6.32 -8.57
N PRO A 476 -21.88 7.12 -7.58
CA PRO A 476 -21.59 8.53 -7.57
C PRO A 476 -20.08 8.69 -7.68
N TYR A 477 -19.64 9.30 -8.76
CA TYR A 477 -18.23 9.49 -9.01
C TYR A 477 -17.62 10.36 -7.92
N MET A 478 -16.36 10.10 -7.56
CA MET A 478 -15.65 10.97 -6.61
C MET A 478 -15.78 12.42 -7.06
N SER A 479 -16.26 13.27 -6.18
CA SER A 479 -16.71 14.66 -6.35
C SER A 479 -15.78 15.59 -7.14
N TRP A 480 -14.54 15.23 -7.29
CA TRP A 480 -13.53 16.00 -8.01
C TRP A 480 -13.44 15.75 -9.52
N SER A 481 -14.14 14.71 -10.04
CA SER A 481 -14.10 14.36 -11.46
C SER A 481 -15.34 14.82 -12.21
N TYR A 482 -16.50 14.69 -11.62
CA TYR A 482 -17.77 14.88 -12.29
C TYR A 482 -18.69 15.91 -11.62
N ASP A 483 -18.64 16.10 -10.30
CA ASP A 483 -19.55 17.01 -9.53
C ASP A 483 -19.61 18.45 -10.04
N SER A 484 -18.60 18.90 -10.75
CA SER A 484 -18.59 20.22 -11.37
C SER A 484 -18.88 20.20 -12.87
N LYS A 485 -19.06 19.03 -13.50
CA LYS A 485 -19.19 18.91 -14.95
C LYS A 485 -20.42 18.09 -15.32
N LYS A 486 -21.46 18.77 -15.81
CA LYS A 486 -22.59 18.14 -16.48
C LYS A 486 -22.15 17.60 -17.84
N LEU A 487 -22.87 16.61 -18.41
CA LEU A 487 -22.60 16.09 -19.75
C LEU A 487 -22.54 17.21 -20.79
N SER A 488 -23.36 18.26 -20.62
CA SER A 488 -23.36 19.47 -21.47
C SER A 488 -22.04 20.24 -21.51
N ASN A 489 -21.07 19.93 -20.65
CA ASN A 489 -19.74 20.54 -20.65
C ASN A 489 -18.74 19.77 -21.52
N PHE A 490 -19.14 18.67 -22.16
CA PHE A 490 -18.29 17.86 -23.02
C PHE A 490 -18.66 18.05 -24.49
N ASP A 491 -17.66 18.30 -25.33
CA ASP A 491 -17.84 18.46 -26.77
C ASP A 491 -17.85 17.10 -27.49
N THR A 492 -17.20 16.11 -26.91
CA THR A 492 -17.08 14.76 -27.44
C THR A 492 -17.44 13.75 -26.38
N VAL A 493 -18.38 12.88 -26.70
CA VAL A 493 -18.88 11.84 -25.79
C VAL A 493 -18.76 10.49 -26.49
N TYR A 494 -18.20 9.53 -25.78
CA TYR A 494 -18.15 8.14 -26.19
C TYR A 494 -18.90 7.25 -25.19
N HIS A 495 -19.42 6.14 -25.68
CA HIS A 495 -19.87 5.03 -24.84
C HIS A 495 -18.95 3.83 -25.07
N TYR A 496 -18.39 3.31 -23.99
CA TYR A 496 -17.59 2.08 -24.02
C TYR A 496 -18.50 0.88 -23.82
N VAL A 497 -18.61 0.05 -24.83
CA VAL A 497 -19.45 -1.16 -24.86
C VAL A 497 -18.81 -2.21 -25.76
N ASP A 498 -18.83 -3.47 -25.34
CA ASP A 498 -18.30 -4.62 -26.09
C ASP A 498 -16.85 -4.46 -26.58
N ASN A 499 -16.00 -3.81 -25.75
CA ASN A 499 -14.61 -3.45 -26.03
C ASN A 499 -14.44 -2.46 -27.20
N ASP A 500 -15.44 -1.66 -27.51
CA ASP A 500 -15.40 -0.63 -28.56
C ASP A 500 -15.88 0.72 -28.00
N LEU A 501 -15.53 1.81 -28.69
CA LEU A 501 -15.97 3.18 -28.39
C LEU A 501 -16.95 3.68 -29.45
N ILE A 502 -18.19 3.84 -29.05
CA ILE A 502 -19.24 4.41 -29.90
C ILE A 502 -19.29 5.91 -29.65
N LYS A 503 -19.02 6.72 -30.68
CA LYS A 503 -19.18 8.19 -30.60
C LYS A 503 -20.67 8.52 -30.54
N LEU A 504 -21.04 9.35 -29.56
CA LEU A 504 -22.41 9.77 -29.34
C LEU A 504 -22.56 11.26 -29.55
N GLU A 505 -23.69 11.65 -30.14
CA GLU A 505 -24.22 12.99 -30.10
C GLU A 505 -25.30 13.04 -29.01
N TYR A 506 -25.50 14.21 -28.40
CA TYR A 506 -26.51 14.33 -27.36
C TYR A 506 -27.30 15.63 -27.47
N ILE A 507 -28.56 15.58 -27.01
CA ILE A 507 -29.43 16.73 -26.83
C ILE A 507 -29.90 16.75 -25.38
N GLN A 508 -29.67 17.85 -24.68
CA GLN A 508 -30.19 18.04 -23.34
C GLN A 508 -31.67 18.36 -23.42
N THR A 509 -32.52 17.52 -22.80
CA THR A 509 -33.98 17.68 -22.80
C THR A 509 -34.49 18.43 -21.58
N ASP A 510 -33.77 18.32 -20.45
CA ASP A 510 -34.02 19.09 -19.23
C ASP A 510 -32.70 19.23 -18.43
N ASP A 511 -32.76 19.81 -17.22
CA ASP A 511 -31.56 20.07 -16.40
C ASP A 511 -30.72 18.85 -16.07
N LYS A 512 -31.26 17.64 -16.18
CA LYS A 512 -30.64 16.39 -15.77
C LYS A 512 -30.79 15.26 -16.79
N THR A 513 -31.47 15.47 -17.90
CA THR A 513 -31.79 14.42 -18.86
C THR A 513 -31.20 14.73 -20.22
N TYR A 514 -30.62 13.74 -20.85
CA TYR A 514 -29.99 13.82 -22.15
C TYR A 514 -30.49 12.67 -23.04
N GLU A 515 -30.92 13.02 -24.27
CA GLU A 515 -31.13 12.04 -25.33
C GLU A 515 -29.84 11.86 -26.13
N LEU A 516 -29.40 10.63 -26.25
CA LEU A 516 -28.17 10.24 -26.93
C LEU A 516 -28.46 9.58 -28.25
N THR A 517 -27.75 9.99 -29.29
CA THR A 517 -27.89 9.43 -30.65
C THR A 517 -26.56 8.92 -31.16
N HIS A 518 -26.60 7.91 -32.01
CA HIS A 518 -25.47 7.38 -32.75
C HIS A 518 -25.83 7.37 -34.24
N ASP A 519 -25.01 8.02 -35.08
CA ASP A 519 -25.27 8.18 -36.52
C ASP A 519 -26.69 8.71 -36.84
N GLY A 520 -27.17 9.64 -36.02
CA GLY A 520 -28.50 10.26 -36.15
C GLY A 520 -29.66 9.36 -35.74
N GLN A 521 -29.43 8.17 -35.20
CA GLN A 521 -30.46 7.27 -34.67
C GLN A 521 -30.49 7.35 -33.14
N PRO A 522 -31.70 7.29 -32.51
CA PRO A 522 -31.80 7.19 -31.07
C PRO A 522 -30.99 6.01 -30.52
N TYR A 523 -30.18 6.26 -29.53
CA TYR A 523 -29.29 5.26 -28.96
C TYR A 523 -29.62 4.96 -27.51
N ALA A 524 -29.70 5.98 -26.68
CA ALA A 524 -29.93 5.84 -25.25
C ALA A 524 -30.46 7.13 -24.63
N LYS A 525 -30.94 7.00 -23.40
CA LYS A 525 -31.26 8.11 -22.52
C LYS A 525 -30.37 8.11 -21.32
N MET A 526 -29.83 9.25 -20.96
CA MET A 526 -28.97 9.41 -19.79
C MET A 526 -29.60 10.38 -18.80
N TYR A 527 -29.56 10.00 -17.53
CA TYR A 527 -29.98 10.82 -16.41
C TYR A 527 -28.78 11.18 -15.54
N ASP A 528 -28.64 12.44 -15.19
CA ASP A 528 -27.62 12.92 -14.26
C ASP A 528 -28.17 12.84 -12.83
N GLU A 529 -27.92 11.75 -12.15
CA GLU A 529 -28.37 11.49 -10.79
C GLU A 529 -27.20 11.50 -9.82
N GLU A 530 -27.13 12.50 -8.94
CA GLU A 530 -26.16 12.57 -7.84
C GLU A 530 -24.70 12.33 -8.27
N GLY A 531 -24.29 12.87 -9.42
CA GLY A 531 -22.91 12.73 -9.94
C GLY A 531 -22.63 11.41 -10.64
N ARG A 532 -23.65 10.66 -11.03
CA ARG A 532 -23.54 9.47 -11.89
C ARG A 532 -24.45 9.60 -13.11
N GLY A 533 -24.00 9.05 -14.21
CA GLY A 533 -24.82 8.96 -15.42
C GLY A 533 -25.61 7.65 -15.44
N VAL A 534 -26.88 7.67 -15.01
CA VAL A 534 -27.78 6.53 -15.21
C VAL A 534 -28.14 6.45 -16.69
N PHE A 535 -27.89 5.31 -17.29
CA PHE A 535 -27.86 5.13 -18.73
C PHE A 535 -28.84 4.03 -19.16
N GLU A 536 -29.84 4.39 -19.97
CA GLU A 536 -30.86 3.47 -20.49
C GLU A 536 -30.71 3.36 -22.01
N ILE A 537 -30.21 2.22 -22.49
CA ILE A 537 -30.10 1.94 -23.93
C ILE A 537 -31.50 1.60 -24.45
N TYR A 538 -31.86 2.20 -25.57
CA TYR A 538 -33.11 1.84 -26.24
C TYR A 538 -33.02 0.44 -26.86
N ASP A 539 -34.00 -0.39 -26.62
CA ASP A 539 -34.08 -1.70 -27.28
C ASP A 539 -34.10 -1.52 -28.80
N LYS A 540 -33.21 -2.19 -29.51
CA LYS A 540 -33.10 -2.16 -30.97
C LYS A 540 -34.20 -2.99 -31.61
#